data_60b333598c0e0951badc47ea026e7c51
#
_entry.id   60b333598c0e0951badc47ea026e7c51
#
_cell.length_a   1.000
_cell.length_b   1.000
_cell.length_c   1.000
_cell.angle_alpha   90.00
_cell.angle_beta   90.00
_cell.angle_gamma   90.00
#
_symmetry.space_group_name_H-M   'P 1'
#
loop_
_entity.id
_entity.type
_entity.pdbx_description
1 polymer ?
#
loop_
_entity_poly.entity_id
_entity_poly.type
_entity_poly.pdbx_seq_one_letter_code
_entity_poly.pdbx_strand_id
1 'polypeptide(L)'
;TSTVNTVAATTNAGGAGHPQGSEEGPASIKFKGITLTPGGFVAAETTTRQRATGSDINTPFNSIPFPGNSLSRVGESNFTGRQSRLSLLAEGKYGATKLTGYYEADWLGTGVTSNNRQSNSYVLRQRQIWAQAKLDSGWSFTGGQMWSLVTEDKRGIDNRQEWTPLTIDPQLNVGFTWARQYGFRVVKDFVGKFAL
;
A
#
# COMPACT_ATOMS: atom_id res chain seq x y z
N THR A 1 8.81 17.87 18.06
CA THR A 1 7.85 17.92 16.93
C THR A 1 8.50 17.25 15.74
N SER A 2 7.80 16.34 15.12
CA SER A 2 8.24 15.67 13.88
C SER A 2 7.34 16.18 12.76
N THR A 3 7.93 16.64 11.68
CA THR A 3 7.19 17.06 10.49
C THR A 3 7.56 16.10 9.36
N VAL A 4 6.56 15.47 8.77
CA VAL A 4 6.71 14.66 7.57
C VAL A 4 6.03 15.41 6.43
N ASN A 5 6.79 15.83 5.45
CA ASN A 5 6.24 16.41 4.24
C ASN A 5 6.36 15.38 3.11
N THR A 6 5.23 14.93 2.61
CA THR A 6 5.16 13.99 1.48
C THR A 6 4.67 14.75 0.26
N VAL A 7 5.47 14.76 -0.79
CA VAL A 7 5.03 15.19 -2.12
C VAL A 7 4.89 13.92 -2.96
N ALA A 8 3.66 13.56 -3.26
CA ALA A 8 3.37 12.41 -4.12
C ALA A 8 2.91 12.91 -5.49
N ALA A 9 3.60 12.51 -6.54
CA ALA A 9 3.10 12.65 -7.90
C ALA A 9 2.40 11.34 -8.26
N THR A 10 1.08 11.38 -8.37
CA THR A 10 0.27 10.21 -8.74
C THR A 10 0.05 10.16 -10.23
N THR A 11 0.44 9.06 -10.84
CA THR A 11 -0.11 8.64 -12.12
C THR A 11 -1.33 7.77 -11.83
N ASN A 12 -2.48 8.15 -12.36
CA ASN A 12 -3.81 7.61 -12.07
C ASN A 12 -3.87 6.09 -11.93
N ALA A 13 -4.04 5.62 -10.71
CA ALA A 13 -4.61 4.33 -10.41
C ALA A 13 -5.55 4.52 -9.20
N GLY A 14 -6.81 4.67 -9.49
CA GLY A 14 -8.00 4.85 -8.67
C GLY A 14 -7.89 4.84 -7.15
N GLY A 15 -8.13 5.99 -6.55
CA GLY A 15 -8.42 6.14 -5.14
C GLY A 15 -8.31 7.59 -4.68
N ALA A 16 -9.47 8.19 -4.41
CA ALA A 16 -9.73 9.42 -3.65
C ALA A 16 -9.18 10.77 -4.20
N GLY A 17 -10.12 11.53 -4.73
CA GLY A 17 -10.13 13.01 -4.72
C GLY A 17 -9.03 13.74 -5.47
N HIS A 18 -9.26 14.01 -6.79
CA HIS A 18 -8.33 14.84 -7.56
C HIS A 18 -8.99 15.79 -8.52
N PRO A 19 -8.34 16.92 -8.86
CA PRO A 19 -8.85 17.86 -9.83
C PRO A 19 -8.92 17.24 -11.22
N GLN A 20 -10.00 17.52 -11.91
CA GLN A 20 -10.30 17.11 -13.27
C GLN A 20 -9.20 17.53 -14.24
N GLY A 21 -8.53 16.53 -14.80
CA GLY A 21 -7.70 16.66 -15.95
C GLY A 21 -7.88 15.43 -16.83
N SER A 22 -8.46 15.59 -18.01
CA SER A 22 -8.66 14.68 -19.13
C SER A 22 -9.25 13.28 -18.82
N GLU A 23 -10.37 13.00 -19.44
CA GLU A 23 -11.15 11.74 -19.41
C GLU A 23 -10.47 10.53 -20.09
N GLU A 24 -9.17 10.43 -20.06
CA GLU A 24 -8.50 9.19 -20.48
C GLU A 24 -8.40 8.27 -19.27
N GLY A 25 -9.10 7.14 -19.33
CA GLY A 25 -8.97 6.05 -18.35
C GLY A 25 -7.52 5.58 -18.24
N PRO A 26 -7.17 4.83 -17.18
CA PRO A 26 -5.79 4.38 -16.98
C PRO A 26 -5.27 3.64 -18.20
N ALA A 27 -4.06 3.97 -18.65
CA ALA A 27 -3.42 3.33 -19.78
C ALA A 27 -3.37 1.81 -19.54
N SER A 28 -3.96 1.04 -20.44
CA SER A 28 -4.02 -0.41 -20.34
C SER A 28 -3.47 -1.09 -21.60
N ILE A 29 -2.83 -2.24 -21.39
CA ILE A 29 -2.28 -3.07 -22.46
C ILE A 29 -3.18 -4.29 -22.62
N LYS A 30 -3.69 -4.52 -23.82
CA LYS A 30 -4.53 -5.69 -24.11
C LYS A 30 -3.71 -6.75 -24.83
N PHE A 31 -3.68 -7.95 -24.30
CA PHE A 31 -2.99 -9.08 -24.90
C PHE A 31 -3.78 -10.37 -24.73
N LYS A 32 -4.16 -11.01 -25.84
CA LYS A 32 -4.86 -12.31 -25.87
C LYS A 32 -6.06 -12.39 -24.90
N GLY A 33 -6.89 -11.35 -24.86
CA GLY A 33 -8.07 -11.32 -23.96
C GLY A 33 -7.78 -10.93 -22.51
N ILE A 34 -6.54 -10.65 -22.18
CA ILE A 34 -6.14 -10.12 -20.87
C ILE A 34 -5.89 -8.62 -21.00
N THR A 35 -6.41 -7.86 -20.06
CA THR A 35 -6.13 -6.43 -19.90
C THR A 35 -5.15 -6.25 -18.75
N LEU A 36 -4.01 -5.66 -19.01
CA LEU A 36 -3.00 -5.31 -18.02
C LEU A 36 -3.03 -3.81 -17.77
N THR A 37 -3.24 -3.40 -16.54
CA THR A 37 -3.26 -2.01 -16.12
C THR A 37 -2.11 -1.77 -15.14
N PRO A 38 -1.01 -1.17 -15.58
CA PRO A 38 0.05 -0.73 -14.70
C PRO A 38 -0.43 0.45 -13.85
N GLY A 39 0.10 0.57 -12.65
CA GLY A 39 -0.22 1.66 -11.73
C GLY A 39 0.90 1.87 -10.73
N GLY A 40 0.70 2.84 -9.86
CA GLY A 40 1.65 3.18 -8.82
C GLY A 40 1.80 4.68 -8.64
N PHE A 41 2.80 5.07 -7.87
CA PHE A 41 3.19 6.48 -7.68
C PHE A 41 4.67 6.58 -7.33
N VAL A 42 5.22 7.74 -7.55
CA VAL A 42 6.56 8.12 -7.08
C VAL A 42 6.41 8.99 -5.84
N ALA A 43 7.06 8.60 -4.76
CA ALA A 43 7.12 9.36 -3.53
C ALA A 43 8.48 10.05 -3.39
N ALA A 44 8.48 11.30 -2.95
CA ALA A 44 9.65 12.02 -2.48
C ALA A 44 9.31 12.62 -1.11
N GLU A 45 9.98 12.16 -0.08
CA GLU A 45 9.59 12.43 1.30
C GLU A 45 10.74 13.00 2.08
N THR A 46 10.42 13.91 2.99
CA THR A 46 11.37 14.49 3.93
C THR A 46 10.84 14.29 5.34
N THR A 47 11.68 13.75 6.20
CA THR A 47 11.39 13.61 7.62
C THR A 47 12.41 14.41 8.41
N THR A 48 11.94 15.38 9.21
CA THR A 48 12.78 16.18 10.10
C THR A 48 12.37 15.94 11.55
N ARG A 49 13.35 15.62 12.39
CA ARG A 49 13.13 15.35 13.83
C ARG A 49 14.08 16.23 14.65
N GLN A 50 13.56 16.73 15.77
CA GLN A 50 14.36 17.52 16.72
C GLN A 50 15.30 16.65 17.56
N ARG A 51 15.00 15.35 17.67
CA ARG A 51 15.84 14.35 18.34
C ARG A 51 16.11 13.22 17.38
N ALA A 52 17.37 12.91 17.21
CA ALA A 52 17.79 11.89 16.27
C ALA A 52 17.39 10.50 16.78
N THR A 53 16.70 9.74 15.96
CA THR A 53 16.31 8.36 16.26
C THR A 53 17.13 7.35 15.46
N GLY A 54 17.92 7.82 14.49
CA GLY A 54 18.66 6.98 13.56
C GLY A 54 17.75 6.18 12.60
N SER A 55 16.50 6.62 12.46
CA SER A 55 15.52 5.96 11.62
C SER A 55 15.26 6.77 10.35
N ASP A 56 14.94 6.07 9.27
CA ASP A 56 14.61 6.67 7.99
C ASP A 56 13.24 7.39 8.05
N ILE A 57 12.22 6.85 7.41
CA ILE A 57 10.90 7.49 7.30
C ILE A 57 10.03 7.28 8.55
N ASN A 58 10.12 6.12 9.17
CA ASN A 58 9.33 5.81 10.37
C ASN A 58 9.93 6.48 11.61
N THR A 59 9.08 6.89 12.53
CA THR A 59 9.51 7.35 13.85
C THR A 59 9.27 6.22 14.86
N PRO A 60 10.31 5.43 15.21
CA PRO A 60 10.17 4.40 16.23
C PRO A 60 10.07 5.05 17.60
N PHE A 61 8.87 5.09 18.17
CA PHE A 61 8.61 5.79 19.43
C PHE A 61 9.41 5.25 20.61
N ASN A 62 9.75 3.97 20.58
CA ASN A 62 10.62 3.33 21.59
C ASN A 62 12.10 3.73 21.47
N SER A 63 12.49 4.39 20.38
CA SER A 63 13.87 4.84 20.13
C SER A 63 14.05 6.35 20.27
N ILE A 64 13.00 7.09 20.65
CA ILE A 64 13.10 8.52 20.91
C ILE A 64 13.98 8.74 22.15
N PRO A 65 15.14 9.43 22.01
CA PRO A 65 16.09 9.55 23.11
C PRO A 65 15.58 10.45 24.23
N PHE A 66 15.73 10.00 25.47
CA PHE A 66 15.43 10.79 26.66
C PHE A 66 16.52 11.85 26.92
N PRO A 67 16.21 12.90 27.72
CA PRO A 67 17.21 13.85 28.19
C PRO A 67 18.38 13.12 28.89
N GLY A 68 19.61 13.50 28.52
CA GLY A 68 20.82 12.80 28.98
C GLY A 68 21.47 11.89 27.94
N ASN A 69 20.74 11.42 26.95
CA ASN A 69 21.31 10.76 25.78
C ASN A 69 21.85 11.82 24.80
N SER A 70 23.01 11.58 24.21
CA SER A 70 23.65 12.52 23.25
C SER A 70 22.75 12.83 22.05
N LEU A 71 22.01 11.83 21.56
CA LEU A 71 21.09 11.98 20.44
C LEU A 71 19.86 12.86 20.74
N SER A 72 19.57 13.10 22.04
CA SER A 72 18.46 13.96 22.43
C SER A 72 18.65 15.44 22.10
N ARG A 73 19.89 15.85 21.81
CA ARG A 73 20.28 17.22 21.48
C ARG A 73 20.64 17.42 20.01
N VAL A 74 20.54 16.37 19.22
CA VAL A 74 20.88 16.37 17.78
C VAL A 74 19.62 16.19 16.98
N GLY A 75 19.36 17.10 16.04
CA GLY A 75 18.30 16.92 15.05
C GLY A 75 18.75 16.01 13.91
N GLU A 76 17.81 15.43 13.22
CA GLU A 76 18.06 14.69 11.99
C GLU A 76 17.09 15.09 10.87
N SER A 77 17.56 15.02 9.64
CA SER A 77 16.74 15.21 8.44
C SER A 77 17.09 14.12 7.44
N ASN A 78 16.07 13.42 6.96
CA ASN A 78 16.21 12.33 6.03
C ASN A 78 15.34 12.59 4.79
N PHE A 79 15.88 12.25 3.63
CA PHE A 79 15.17 12.26 2.36
C PHE A 79 15.01 10.83 1.87
N THR A 80 13.82 10.46 1.40
CA THR A 80 13.59 9.11 0.92
C THR A 80 12.52 9.07 -0.16
N GLY A 81 12.66 8.12 -1.08
CA GLY A 81 11.66 7.78 -2.10
C GLY A 81 11.10 6.37 -1.90
N ARG A 82 11.39 5.74 -0.78
CA ARG A 82 11.10 4.31 -0.53
C ARG A 82 9.63 3.97 -0.49
N GLN A 83 8.74 4.94 -0.26
CA GLN A 83 7.29 4.72 -0.34
C GLN A 83 6.76 4.69 -1.77
N SER A 84 7.59 5.02 -2.77
CA SER A 84 7.21 4.84 -4.17
C SER A 84 6.68 3.44 -4.39
N ARG A 85 5.65 3.31 -5.21
CA ARG A 85 4.89 2.09 -5.36
C ARG A 85 4.73 1.73 -6.82
N LEU A 86 4.81 0.45 -7.10
CA LEU A 86 4.46 -0.12 -8.40
C LEU A 86 3.31 -1.10 -8.21
N SER A 87 2.37 -1.10 -9.14
CA SER A 87 1.28 -2.07 -9.15
C SER A 87 0.97 -2.53 -10.57
N LEU A 88 0.41 -3.73 -10.67
CA LEU A 88 -0.07 -4.31 -11.91
C LEU A 88 -1.39 -5.02 -11.64
N LEU A 89 -2.43 -4.61 -12.33
CA LEU A 89 -3.73 -5.28 -12.36
C LEU A 89 -3.86 -6.04 -13.67
N ALA A 90 -4.17 -7.33 -13.59
CA ALA A 90 -4.47 -8.17 -14.73
C ALA A 90 -5.93 -8.62 -14.67
N GLU A 91 -6.69 -8.39 -15.72
CA GLU A 91 -8.09 -8.77 -15.80
C GLU A 91 -8.36 -9.56 -17.08
N GLY A 92 -9.14 -10.60 -16.93
CA GLY A 92 -9.55 -11.45 -18.05
C GLY A 92 -10.84 -12.18 -17.77
N LYS A 93 -11.32 -12.93 -18.76
CA LYS A 93 -12.51 -13.78 -18.63
C LYS A 93 -12.21 -15.19 -19.12
N TYR A 94 -12.73 -16.17 -18.42
CA TYR A 94 -12.76 -17.56 -18.88
C TYR A 94 -14.20 -18.06 -18.77
N GLY A 95 -14.86 -18.19 -19.93
CA GLY A 95 -16.30 -18.41 -19.99
C GLY A 95 -17.06 -17.27 -19.31
N ALA A 96 -17.91 -17.61 -18.36
CA ALA A 96 -18.69 -16.67 -17.53
C ALA A 96 -17.93 -16.16 -16.31
N THR A 97 -16.72 -16.65 -16.05
CA THR A 97 -15.93 -16.29 -14.87
C THR A 97 -15.00 -15.11 -15.16
N LYS A 98 -15.08 -14.04 -14.38
CA LYS A 98 -14.10 -12.96 -14.39
C LYS A 98 -12.88 -13.38 -13.55
N LEU A 99 -11.69 -13.30 -14.14
CA LEU A 99 -10.42 -13.55 -13.48
C LEU A 99 -9.70 -12.22 -13.27
N THR A 100 -9.18 -12.01 -12.06
CA THR A 100 -8.41 -10.82 -11.70
C THR A 100 -7.15 -11.24 -10.96
N GLY A 101 -6.01 -10.71 -11.37
CA GLY A 101 -4.76 -10.83 -10.65
C GLY A 101 -4.24 -9.45 -10.27
N TYR A 102 -3.61 -9.33 -9.12
CA TYR A 102 -3.05 -8.06 -8.66
C TYR A 102 -1.68 -8.27 -8.01
N TYR A 103 -0.76 -7.41 -8.37
CA TYR A 103 0.56 -7.32 -7.76
C TYR A 103 0.84 -5.89 -7.33
N GLU A 104 1.42 -5.72 -6.14
CA GLU A 104 1.84 -4.41 -5.62
C GLU A 104 3.15 -4.55 -4.85
N ALA A 105 4.08 -3.63 -5.10
CA ALA A 105 5.38 -3.60 -4.43
C ALA A 105 5.84 -2.16 -4.13
N ASP A 106 6.68 -2.01 -3.10
CA ASP A 106 7.40 -0.80 -2.73
C ASP A 106 8.87 -1.10 -2.37
N TRP A 107 9.64 -0.09 -1.97
CA TRP A 107 11.06 -0.23 -1.58
C TRP A 107 11.27 -0.16 -0.07
N LEU A 108 10.25 -0.38 0.75
CA LEU A 108 10.37 -0.44 2.21
C LEU A 108 10.80 -1.83 2.73
N GLY A 109 11.45 -2.61 1.88
CA GLY A 109 12.02 -3.90 2.25
C GLY A 109 13.13 -3.76 3.29
N THR A 110 13.25 -4.76 4.17
CA THR A 110 14.25 -4.81 5.25
C THR A 110 15.31 -5.89 5.02
N GLY A 111 15.53 -6.27 3.76
CA GLY A 111 16.59 -7.22 3.41
C GLY A 111 17.98 -6.72 3.84
N VAL A 112 18.94 -7.62 3.99
CA VAL A 112 20.30 -7.30 4.45
C VAL A 112 21.03 -6.28 3.59
N THR A 113 20.65 -6.15 2.32
CA THR A 113 21.19 -5.15 1.37
C THR A 113 20.43 -3.84 1.39
N SER A 114 19.31 -3.76 2.10
CA SER A 114 18.49 -2.53 2.15
C SER A 114 19.06 -1.56 3.18
N ASN A 115 19.72 -0.52 2.72
CA ASN A 115 20.34 0.47 3.61
C ASN A 115 20.51 1.83 2.93
N ASN A 116 20.72 2.87 3.76
CA ASN A 116 21.00 4.24 3.35
C ASN A 116 22.51 4.57 3.32
N ARG A 117 23.39 3.58 3.50
CA ARG A 117 24.82 3.82 3.68
C ARG A 117 25.62 3.65 2.41
N GLN A 118 25.20 2.74 1.53
CA GLN A 118 25.89 2.44 0.28
C GLN A 118 24.94 2.69 -0.89
N SER A 119 25.07 3.84 -1.53
CA SER A 119 24.32 4.20 -2.74
C SER A 119 22.81 4.05 -2.61
N ASN A 120 22.27 4.17 -1.39
CA ASN A 120 20.84 4.00 -1.11
C ASN A 120 20.30 2.69 -1.73
N SER A 121 20.92 1.56 -1.43
CA SER A 121 20.51 0.26 -1.91
C SER A 121 19.24 -0.20 -1.21
N TYR A 122 18.13 -0.20 -1.93
CA TYR A 122 16.84 -0.60 -1.42
C TYR A 122 16.37 -1.89 -2.05
N VAL A 123 15.68 -2.70 -1.23
CA VAL A 123 15.10 -3.97 -1.65
C VAL A 123 13.62 -3.80 -1.92
N LEU A 124 13.17 -4.34 -3.05
CA LEU A 124 11.78 -4.39 -3.40
C LEU A 124 11.00 -5.26 -2.39
N ARG A 125 9.93 -4.72 -1.83
CA ARG A 125 9.03 -5.42 -0.91
C ARG A 125 7.72 -5.74 -1.60
N GLN A 126 7.36 -7.02 -1.67
CA GLN A 126 6.02 -7.43 -2.07
C GLN A 126 5.00 -6.95 -1.03
N ARG A 127 4.05 -6.16 -1.46
CA ARG A 127 2.96 -5.66 -0.62
C ARG A 127 1.75 -6.58 -0.73
N GLN A 128 1.29 -6.79 -1.95
CA GLN A 128 0.16 -7.64 -2.26
C GLN A 128 0.48 -8.50 -3.48
N ILE A 129 0.03 -9.72 -3.47
CA ILE A 129 -0.03 -10.61 -4.62
C ILE A 129 -1.20 -11.57 -4.42
N TRP A 130 -2.22 -11.43 -5.22
CA TRP A 130 -3.41 -12.27 -5.11
C TRP A 130 -4.10 -12.47 -6.46
N ALA A 131 -4.88 -13.53 -6.53
CA ALA A 131 -5.74 -13.81 -7.67
C ALA A 131 -7.18 -14.02 -7.19
N GLN A 132 -8.13 -13.61 -8.03
CA GLN A 132 -9.56 -13.74 -7.76
C GLN A 132 -10.27 -14.32 -8.96
N ALA A 133 -11.20 -15.24 -8.68
CA ALA A 133 -12.20 -15.72 -9.62
C ALA A 133 -13.59 -15.24 -9.14
N LYS A 134 -14.29 -14.49 -9.98
CA LYS A 134 -15.66 -14.02 -9.73
C LYS A 134 -16.62 -14.67 -10.72
N LEU A 135 -17.58 -15.40 -10.18
CA LEU A 135 -18.63 -16.10 -10.93
C LEU A 135 -19.84 -15.17 -11.16
N ASP A 136 -20.55 -15.37 -12.26
CA ASP A 136 -21.78 -14.61 -12.55
C ASP A 136 -22.87 -14.85 -11.50
N SER A 137 -22.81 -15.97 -10.78
CA SER A 137 -23.68 -16.26 -9.65
C SER A 137 -23.46 -15.37 -8.42
N GLY A 138 -22.51 -14.45 -8.46
CA GLY A 138 -22.17 -13.51 -7.39
C GLY A 138 -21.18 -14.06 -6.36
N TRP A 139 -20.68 -15.28 -6.53
CA TRP A 139 -19.58 -15.78 -5.70
C TRP A 139 -18.24 -15.27 -6.22
N SER A 140 -17.34 -14.91 -5.30
CA SER A 140 -15.95 -14.63 -5.60
C SER A 140 -15.01 -15.33 -4.62
N PHE A 141 -13.92 -15.85 -5.18
CA PHE A 141 -12.89 -16.59 -4.46
C PHE A 141 -11.57 -15.85 -4.69
N THR A 142 -10.94 -15.43 -3.62
CA THR A 142 -9.66 -14.70 -3.69
C THR A 142 -8.62 -15.44 -2.85
N GLY A 143 -7.44 -15.62 -3.38
CA GLY A 143 -6.32 -16.23 -2.66
C GLY A 143 -5.02 -15.50 -2.91
N GLY A 144 -4.16 -15.40 -1.88
CA GLY A 144 -2.88 -14.75 -1.96
C GLY A 144 -2.58 -13.85 -0.76
N GLN A 145 -1.55 -13.03 -0.89
CA GLN A 145 -1.22 -12.01 0.11
C GLN A 145 -2.05 -10.76 -0.15
N MET A 146 -2.93 -10.43 0.77
CA MET A 146 -3.86 -9.31 0.67
C MET A 146 -4.05 -8.64 2.03
N TRP A 147 -4.76 -7.50 2.05
CA TRP A 147 -5.14 -6.86 3.30
C TRP A 147 -6.08 -7.74 4.11
N SER A 148 -5.85 -7.79 5.43
CA SER A 148 -6.73 -8.52 6.35
C SER A 148 -8.09 -7.82 6.46
N LEU A 149 -9.14 -8.61 6.73
CA LEU A 149 -10.50 -8.09 6.96
C LEU A 149 -10.68 -7.49 8.36
N VAL A 150 -9.77 -7.79 9.28
CA VAL A 150 -9.92 -7.49 10.72
C VAL A 150 -9.98 -6.00 11.02
N THR A 151 -9.51 -5.18 10.12
CA THR A 151 -9.35 -3.72 10.31
C THR A 151 -9.99 -2.89 9.21
N GLU A 152 -10.88 -3.47 8.44
CA GLU A 152 -11.60 -2.68 7.46
C GLU A 152 -12.73 -1.90 8.14
N ASP A 153 -12.57 -0.59 8.17
CA ASP A 153 -13.59 0.38 8.59
C ASP A 153 -14.30 1.01 7.37
N LYS A 154 -14.02 0.53 6.17
CA LYS A 154 -14.61 0.97 4.93
C LYS A 154 -15.78 0.09 4.50
N ARG A 155 -16.80 0.69 3.90
CA ARG A 155 -17.87 -0.04 3.24
C ARG A 155 -17.35 -0.84 2.05
N GLY A 156 -17.72 -2.11 2.00
CA GLY A 156 -17.39 -3.01 0.90
C GLY A 156 -16.03 -3.70 1.09
N ILE A 157 -15.82 -4.69 0.25
CA ILE A 157 -14.64 -5.54 0.29
C ILE A 157 -13.84 -5.29 -0.98
N ASP A 158 -12.94 -4.31 -0.94
CA ASP A 158 -11.97 -4.09 -2.00
C ASP A 158 -10.61 -4.65 -1.57
N ASN A 159 -10.15 -5.67 -2.29
CA ASN A 159 -8.88 -6.32 -2.00
C ASN A 159 -7.66 -5.42 -2.22
N ARG A 160 -7.79 -4.36 -3.01
CA ARG A 160 -6.67 -3.50 -3.41
C ARG A 160 -6.46 -2.30 -2.49
N GLN A 161 -7.49 -1.90 -1.77
CA GLN A 161 -7.47 -0.69 -0.94
C GLN A 161 -7.19 -1.03 0.51
N GLU A 162 -6.36 -0.21 1.13
CA GLU A 162 -6.22 -0.12 2.56
C GLU A 162 -7.00 1.11 3.05
N TRP A 163 -7.69 0.97 4.15
CA TRP A 163 -8.30 2.08 4.85
C TRP A 163 -7.68 2.17 6.23
N THR A 164 -6.91 3.21 6.44
CA THR A 164 -6.23 3.43 7.71
C THR A 164 -6.89 4.57 8.46
N PRO A 165 -7.01 4.49 9.79
CA PRO A 165 -7.52 5.59 10.59
C PRO A 165 -6.65 6.84 10.44
N LEU A 166 -7.27 8.02 10.53
CA LEU A 166 -6.59 9.31 10.48
C LEU A 166 -5.83 9.56 11.79
N THR A 167 -4.70 8.90 11.92
CA THR A 167 -3.83 9.00 13.10
C THR A 167 -2.38 9.17 12.66
N ILE A 168 -1.52 9.57 13.61
CA ILE A 168 -0.09 9.78 13.35
C ILE A 168 0.58 8.51 12.83
N ASP A 169 0.25 7.36 13.42
CA ASP A 169 0.69 6.05 12.97
C ASP A 169 -0.42 5.03 13.20
N PRO A 170 -1.12 4.62 12.13
CA PRO A 170 -2.22 3.67 12.23
C PRO A 170 -1.80 2.32 12.82
N GLN A 171 -0.54 1.91 12.66
CA GLN A 171 -0.04 0.63 13.17
C GLN A 171 0.07 0.58 14.70
N LEU A 172 0.15 1.72 15.34
CA LEU A 172 0.33 1.83 16.80
C LEU A 172 -0.97 2.07 17.55
N ASN A 173 -2.09 2.14 16.86
CA ASN A 173 -3.39 2.27 17.52
C ASN A 173 -3.86 0.94 18.08
N VAL A 174 -4.16 0.94 19.35
CA VAL A 174 -4.75 -0.22 20.03
C VAL A 174 -6.13 -0.51 19.44
N GLY A 175 -6.35 -1.75 19.03
CA GLY A 175 -7.60 -2.18 18.39
C GLY A 175 -7.62 -2.05 16.86
N PHE A 176 -6.65 -1.36 16.26
CA PHE A 176 -6.49 -1.26 14.82
C PHE A 176 -5.25 -2.04 14.40
N THR A 177 -5.40 -3.34 14.26
CA THR A 177 -4.35 -4.24 13.78
C THR A 177 -4.65 -4.62 12.35
N TRP A 178 -4.00 -4.03 11.39
CA TRP A 178 -4.11 -4.41 10.00
C TRP A 178 -2.80 -5.01 9.50
N ALA A 179 -2.91 -5.97 8.63
CA ALA A 179 -1.76 -6.67 8.08
C ALA A 179 -2.03 -7.12 6.66
N ARG A 180 -0.96 -7.30 5.90
CA ARG A 180 -0.99 -8.00 4.63
C ARG A 180 -0.55 -9.42 4.89
N GLN A 181 -1.49 -10.34 4.76
CA GLN A 181 -1.27 -11.75 5.09
C GLN A 181 -1.67 -12.64 3.92
N TYR A 182 -1.02 -13.79 3.84
CA TYR A 182 -1.48 -14.86 2.97
C TYR A 182 -2.79 -15.41 3.53
N GLY A 183 -3.78 -15.49 2.67
CA GLY A 183 -5.10 -15.94 3.07
C GLY A 183 -5.96 -16.33 1.90
N PHE A 184 -7.14 -16.78 2.24
CA PHE A 184 -8.19 -17.11 1.30
C PHE A 184 -9.47 -16.41 1.74
N ARG A 185 -10.17 -15.81 0.78
CA ARG A 185 -11.41 -15.06 1.01
C ARG A 185 -12.49 -15.57 0.07
N VAL A 186 -13.65 -15.85 0.61
CA VAL A 186 -14.88 -16.16 -0.15
C VAL A 186 -15.88 -15.06 0.12
N VAL A 187 -16.45 -14.51 -0.93
CA VAL A 187 -17.48 -13.47 -0.84
C VAL A 187 -18.67 -13.87 -1.67
N LYS A 188 -19.86 -13.67 -1.12
CA LYS A 188 -21.13 -13.76 -1.84
C LYS A 188 -21.74 -12.38 -1.95
N ASP A 189 -21.96 -11.94 -3.17
CA ASP A 189 -22.66 -10.70 -3.49
C ASP A 189 -24.15 -11.01 -3.72
N PHE A 190 -25.01 -10.41 -2.90
CA PHE A 190 -26.46 -10.58 -2.97
C PHE A 190 -27.09 -9.40 -3.74
N VAL A 191 -26.84 -9.36 -5.06
CA VAL A 191 -27.49 -8.42 -6.00
C VAL A 191 -27.46 -6.97 -5.50
N GLY A 192 -26.27 -6.50 -5.14
CA GLY A 192 -26.04 -5.09 -4.83
C GLY A 192 -26.59 -4.57 -3.50
N LYS A 193 -27.13 -5.45 -2.65
CA LYS A 193 -27.66 -5.07 -1.33
C LYS A 193 -26.76 -5.48 -0.16
N PHE A 194 -26.18 -6.66 -0.22
CA PHE A 194 -25.33 -7.23 0.83
C PHE A 194 -24.16 -8.00 0.22
N ALA A 195 -23.03 -8.03 0.89
CA ALA A 195 -21.93 -8.95 0.63
C ALA A 195 -21.52 -9.63 1.95
N LEU A 196 -21.32 -10.95 1.93
CA LEU A 196 -20.84 -11.76 3.04
C LEU A 196 -19.56 -12.49 2.62
#